data_9345532e0cbf72d8165c29acb2872d02
#
_entry.id   9345532e0cbf72d8165c29acb2872d02
#
_cell.length_a   1.000
_cell.length_b   1.000
_cell.length_c   1.000
_cell.angle_alpha   90.00
_cell.angle_beta   90.00
_cell.angle_gamma   90.00
#
_symmetry.space_group_name_H-M   'P 1'
#
loop_
_entity.id
_entity.type
_entity.pdbx_description
1 polymer ?
#
loop_
_entity_poly.entity_id
_entity_poly.type
_entity_poly.pdbx_seq_one_letter_code
_entity_poly.pdbx_strand_id
1 'polypeptide(L)'
;MRLLLDTHALMWWLLGDDALSATARNAIADPGNDSFVSAASAWEITTKYRIGKLPQAAFLAADVAGIAAAHGFTELSISIRHGQVGGSLPGIHKDPFDRILIAQAITEDMAIVSRDAILGAYGIVRLW
;
A
#
# COMPACT_ATOMS: atom_id res chain seq x y z
N MET A 1 15.58 -1.61 4.79
CA MET A 1 14.80 -1.63 3.56
C MET A 1 13.54 -0.78 3.73
N ARG A 2 13.18 -0.04 2.71
CA ARG A 2 11.96 0.79 2.73
C ARG A 2 10.85 0.07 1.98
N LEU A 3 9.74 -0.18 2.67
CA LEU A 3 8.63 -0.97 2.16
C LEU A 3 7.39 -0.07 2.00
N LEU A 4 6.75 -0.14 0.84
CA LEU A 4 5.44 0.48 0.63
C LEU A 4 4.39 -0.63 0.69
N LEU A 5 3.48 -0.56 1.66
CA LEU A 5 2.40 -1.54 1.78
C LEU A 5 1.30 -1.19 0.80
N ASP A 6 0.83 -2.16 0.01
CA ASP A 6 -0.40 -1.94 -0.73
C ASP A 6 -1.60 -2.01 0.24
N THR A 7 -2.76 -1.64 -0.25
CA THR A 7 -3.95 -1.52 0.59
C THR A 7 -4.34 -2.84 1.25
N HIS A 8 -4.29 -3.95 0.50
CA HIS A 8 -4.64 -5.26 1.05
C HIS A 8 -3.60 -5.76 2.05
N ALA A 9 -2.30 -5.56 1.78
CA ALA A 9 -1.25 -5.94 2.71
C ALA A 9 -1.39 -5.19 4.04
N LEU A 10 -1.70 -3.90 4.00
CA LEU A 10 -1.98 -3.10 5.19
C LEU A 10 -3.15 -3.68 5.98
N MET A 11 -4.27 -3.93 5.30
CA MET A 11 -5.48 -4.46 5.94
C MET A 11 -5.23 -5.83 6.57
N TRP A 12 -4.59 -6.73 5.85
CA TRP A 12 -4.32 -8.08 6.36
C TRP A 12 -3.35 -8.06 7.53
N TRP A 13 -2.36 -7.18 7.52
CA TRP A 13 -1.49 -6.98 8.67
C TRP A 13 -2.28 -6.56 9.90
N LEU A 14 -3.13 -5.54 9.76
CA LEU A 14 -3.90 -4.97 10.87
C LEU A 14 -4.96 -5.94 11.41
N LEU A 15 -5.53 -6.78 10.53
CA LEU A 15 -6.53 -7.79 10.91
C LEU A 15 -5.91 -9.10 11.40
N GLY A 16 -4.60 -9.27 11.27
CA GLY A 16 -3.96 -10.55 11.55
C GLY A 16 -4.40 -11.66 10.60
N ASP A 17 -4.74 -11.30 9.36
CA ASP A 17 -5.30 -12.22 8.37
C ASP A 17 -4.21 -13.09 7.75
N ASP A 18 -4.46 -14.42 7.66
CA ASP A 18 -3.54 -15.39 7.07
C ASP A 18 -3.34 -15.21 5.56
N ALA A 19 -4.14 -14.38 4.91
CA ALA A 19 -3.92 -14.00 3.52
C ALA A 19 -2.58 -13.28 3.31
N LEU A 20 -2.06 -12.61 4.35
CA LEU A 20 -0.72 -12.04 4.34
C LEU A 20 0.30 -13.17 4.40
N SER A 21 1.17 -13.26 3.38
CA SER A 21 2.18 -14.32 3.33
C SER A 21 3.19 -14.22 4.49
N ALA A 22 3.86 -15.34 4.80
CA ALA A 22 4.91 -15.35 5.82
C ALA A 22 6.05 -14.41 5.45
N THR A 23 6.43 -14.35 4.16
CA THR A 23 7.46 -13.44 3.67
C THR A 23 7.08 -11.98 3.91
N ALA A 24 5.86 -11.59 3.55
CA ALA A 24 5.37 -10.23 3.75
C ALA A 24 5.27 -9.89 5.24
N ARG A 25 4.73 -10.80 6.04
CA ARG A 25 4.61 -10.62 7.50
C ARG A 25 5.97 -10.41 8.15
N ASN A 26 6.95 -11.25 7.80
CA ASN A 26 8.30 -11.14 8.36
C ASN A 26 8.98 -9.85 7.95
N ALA A 27 8.79 -9.40 6.71
CA ALA A 27 9.37 -8.15 6.22
C ALA A 27 8.79 -6.94 6.97
N ILE A 28 7.47 -6.92 7.19
CA ILE A 28 6.81 -5.83 7.92
C ILE A 28 7.21 -5.84 9.40
N ALA A 29 7.34 -7.03 10.00
CA ALA A 29 7.72 -7.17 11.40
C ALA A 29 9.19 -6.87 11.68
N ASP A 30 10.05 -6.89 10.67
CA ASP A 30 11.49 -6.67 10.84
C ASP A 30 11.77 -5.21 11.23
N PRO A 31 12.36 -4.97 12.42
CA PRO A 31 12.65 -3.60 12.87
C PRO A 31 13.72 -2.90 12.03
N GLY A 32 14.49 -3.64 11.22
CA GLY A 32 15.45 -3.08 10.28
C GLY A 32 14.80 -2.50 9.02
N ASN A 33 13.50 -2.73 8.80
CA ASN A 33 12.75 -2.22 7.69
C ASN A 33 11.86 -1.06 8.13
N ASP A 34 11.69 -0.06 7.25
CA ASP A 34 10.74 1.02 7.43
C ASP A 34 9.52 0.76 6.53
N SER A 35 8.35 0.64 7.14
CA SER A 35 7.10 0.42 6.41
C SER A 35 6.33 1.73 6.25
N PHE A 36 5.86 1.97 5.03
CA PHE A 36 5.16 3.19 4.64
C PHE A 36 3.73 2.87 4.22
N VAL A 37 2.82 3.76 4.59
CA VAL A 37 1.41 3.73 4.18
C VAL A 37 1.11 4.97 3.36
N SER A 38 0.64 4.75 2.13
CA SER A 38 0.33 5.84 1.20
C SER A 38 -1.02 6.49 1.51
N ALA A 39 -1.10 7.79 1.26
CA ALA A 39 -2.37 8.50 1.21
C ALA A 39 -3.35 7.86 0.22
N ALA A 40 -2.86 7.23 -0.84
CA ALA A 40 -3.69 6.48 -1.79
C ALA A 40 -4.44 5.33 -1.11
N SER A 41 -3.79 4.61 -0.20
CA SER A 41 -4.43 3.52 0.54
C SER A 41 -5.52 4.03 1.47
N ALA A 42 -5.30 5.16 2.14
CA ALA A 42 -6.32 5.79 2.97
C ALA A 42 -7.55 6.18 2.13
N TRP A 43 -7.33 6.75 0.96
CA TRP A 43 -8.40 7.11 0.03
C TRP A 43 -9.14 5.88 -0.48
N GLU A 44 -8.43 4.83 -0.87
CA GLU A 44 -9.04 3.57 -1.32
C GLU A 44 -9.90 2.94 -0.24
N ILE A 45 -9.38 2.81 0.98
CA ILE A 45 -10.08 2.19 2.11
C ILE A 45 -11.36 2.95 2.44
N THR A 46 -11.27 4.26 2.59
CA THR A 46 -12.43 5.08 2.94
C THR A 46 -13.48 5.12 1.84
N THR A 47 -13.05 5.17 0.58
CA THR A 47 -13.95 5.14 -0.58
C THR A 47 -14.68 3.81 -0.65
N LYS A 48 -13.97 2.70 -0.60
CA LYS A 48 -14.56 1.37 -0.71
C LYS A 48 -15.43 1.03 0.49
N TYR A 49 -15.05 1.48 1.68
CA TYR A 49 -15.91 1.34 2.86
C TYR A 49 -17.22 2.10 2.68
N ARG A 50 -17.15 3.35 2.25
CA ARG A 50 -18.34 4.20 2.05
C ARG A 50 -19.34 3.61 1.07
N ILE A 51 -18.86 2.97 0.00
CA ILE A 51 -19.72 2.36 -1.03
C ILE A 51 -20.07 0.89 -0.73
N GLY A 52 -19.75 0.39 0.46
CA GLY A 52 -20.15 -0.95 0.91
C GLY A 52 -19.29 -2.10 0.39
N LYS A 53 -18.14 -1.83 -0.22
CA LYS A 53 -17.25 -2.87 -0.76
C LYS A 53 -16.23 -3.41 0.24
N LEU A 54 -16.03 -2.76 1.38
CA LEU A 54 -15.11 -3.17 2.44
C LEU A 54 -15.76 -3.02 3.83
N PRO A 55 -16.85 -3.77 4.12
CA PRO A 55 -17.53 -3.63 5.41
C PRO A 55 -16.65 -4.01 6.60
N GLN A 56 -15.68 -4.90 6.41
CA GLN A 56 -14.73 -5.33 7.45
C GLN A 56 -13.70 -4.24 7.82
N ALA A 57 -13.61 -3.17 7.05
CA ALA A 57 -12.63 -2.10 7.26
C ALA A 57 -13.16 -0.93 8.10
N ALA A 58 -14.31 -1.07 8.76
CA ALA A 58 -14.93 0.01 9.51
C ALA A 58 -13.98 0.65 10.53
N PHE A 59 -13.25 -0.18 11.31
CA PHE A 59 -12.31 0.30 12.32
C PHE A 59 -11.17 1.13 11.70
N LEU A 60 -10.69 0.69 10.53
CA LEU A 60 -9.57 1.34 9.83
C LEU A 60 -10.03 2.61 9.11
N ALA A 61 -11.20 2.56 8.46
CA ALA A 61 -11.76 3.70 7.75
C ALA A 61 -12.05 4.90 8.66
N ALA A 62 -12.28 4.65 9.95
CA ALA A 62 -12.52 5.72 10.92
C ALA A 62 -11.29 6.59 11.18
N ASP A 63 -10.10 6.01 11.16
CA ASP A 63 -8.84 6.75 11.42
C ASP A 63 -7.63 6.00 10.87
N VAL A 64 -7.44 6.03 9.57
CA VAL A 64 -6.29 5.37 8.93
C VAL A 64 -4.97 5.97 9.45
N ALA A 65 -4.90 7.29 9.53
CA ALA A 65 -3.67 7.97 9.96
C ALA A 65 -3.25 7.59 11.37
N GLY A 66 -4.17 7.62 12.32
CA GLY A 66 -3.89 7.29 13.71
C GLY A 66 -3.52 5.83 13.90
N ILE A 67 -4.20 4.91 13.21
CA ILE A 67 -3.90 3.48 13.29
C ILE A 67 -2.54 3.17 12.68
N ALA A 68 -2.23 3.73 11.51
CA ALA A 68 -0.93 3.56 10.88
C ALA A 68 0.20 4.06 11.78
N ALA A 69 0.04 5.24 12.37
CA ALA A 69 1.03 5.81 13.29
C ALA A 69 1.21 4.93 14.54
N ALA A 70 0.12 4.40 15.11
CA ALA A 70 0.17 3.52 16.28
C ALA A 70 0.93 2.22 16.00
N HIS A 71 0.94 1.76 14.75
CA HIS A 71 1.71 0.58 14.32
C HIS A 71 3.14 0.91 13.90
N GLY A 72 3.58 2.16 14.03
CA GLY A 72 4.92 2.58 13.67
C GLY A 72 5.13 2.75 12.16
N PHE A 73 4.07 2.80 11.37
CA PHE A 73 4.16 3.03 9.94
C PHE A 73 4.35 4.51 9.64
N THR A 74 5.17 4.80 8.63
CA THR A 74 5.41 6.16 8.18
C THR A 74 4.41 6.53 7.09
N GLU A 75 3.85 7.73 7.19
CA GLU A 75 2.92 8.24 6.19
C GLU A 75 3.68 8.65 4.93
N LEU A 76 3.13 8.30 3.76
CA LEU A 76 3.65 8.71 2.46
C LEU A 76 2.59 9.53 1.74
N SER A 77 2.81 10.83 1.63
CA SER A 77 1.93 11.74 0.91
C SER A 77 2.09 11.57 -0.60
N ILE A 78 1.05 11.92 -1.36
CA ILE A 78 1.07 11.90 -2.82
C ILE A 78 1.55 13.25 -3.32
N SER A 79 2.71 13.28 -4.00
CA SER A 79 3.27 14.48 -4.60
C SER A 79 2.73 14.69 -6.03
N ILE A 80 2.99 15.88 -6.58
CA ILE A 80 2.72 16.15 -8.00
C ILE A 80 3.49 15.15 -8.88
N ARG A 81 4.74 14.84 -8.51
CA ARG A 81 5.57 13.87 -9.25
C ARG A 81 4.95 12.48 -9.24
N HIS A 82 4.41 12.04 -8.10
CA HIS A 82 3.70 10.76 -8.02
C HIS A 82 2.51 10.72 -8.99
N GLY A 83 1.73 11.79 -9.01
CA GLY A 83 0.60 11.89 -9.92
C GLY A 83 1.02 11.86 -11.39
N GLN A 84 2.06 12.61 -11.74
CA GLN A 84 2.59 12.68 -13.09
C GLN A 84 3.11 11.31 -13.55
N VAL A 85 3.90 10.64 -12.74
CA VAL A 85 4.45 9.30 -13.05
C VAL A 85 3.32 8.29 -13.15
N GLY A 86 2.38 8.29 -12.19
CA GLY A 86 1.26 7.35 -12.18
C GLY A 86 0.38 7.46 -13.41
N GLY A 87 0.09 8.69 -13.85
CA GLY A 87 -0.70 8.94 -15.05
C GLY A 87 0.03 8.53 -16.34
N SER A 88 1.37 8.59 -16.34
CA SER A 88 2.20 8.32 -17.51
C SER A 88 2.64 6.86 -17.63
N LEU A 89 2.41 6.01 -16.62
CA LEU A 89 2.83 4.61 -16.66
C LEU A 89 2.26 3.89 -17.88
N PRO A 90 3.10 3.13 -18.62
CA PRO A 90 2.62 2.34 -19.75
C PRO A 90 1.79 1.14 -19.25
N GLY A 91 1.13 0.48 -20.20
CA GLY A 91 0.40 -0.75 -19.93
C GLY A 91 -1.09 -0.51 -19.65
N ILE A 92 -1.77 -1.61 -19.34
CA ILE A 92 -3.22 -1.68 -19.27
C ILE A 92 -3.77 -1.65 -17.83
N HIS A 93 -2.91 -1.51 -16.82
CA HIS A 93 -3.38 -1.49 -15.44
C HIS A 93 -4.20 -0.22 -15.21
N LYS A 94 -5.51 -0.41 -14.93
CA LYS A 94 -6.48 0.69 -14.90
C LYS A 94 -6.81 1.18 -13.49
N ASP A 95 -6.47 0.42 -12.46
CA ASP A 95 -6.78 0.80 -11.09
C ASP A 95 -5.96 2.03 -10.69
N PRO A 96 -6.60 3.18 -10.46
CA PRO A 96 -5.87 4.42 -10.17
C PRO A 96 -5.12 4.36 -8.83
N PHE A 97 -5.63 3.63 -7.85
CA PHE A 97 -4.93 3.49 -6.57
C PHE A 97 -3.63 2.71 -6.73
N ASP A 98 -3.67 1.61 -7.47
CA ASP A 98 -2.47 0.81 -7.75
C ASP A 98 -1.46 1.58 -8.60
N ARG A 99 -1.92 2.35 -9.58
CA ARG A 99 -1.04 3.19 -10.40
C ARG A 99 -0.27 4.20 -9.56
N ILE A 100 -0.91 4.81 -8.58
CA ILE A 100 -0.23 5.74 -7.66
C ILE A 100 0.77 5.01 -6.78
N LEU A 101 0.42 3.83 -6.26
CA LEU A 101 1.36 3.03 -5.45
C LEU A 101 2.60 2.63 -6.26
N ILE A 102 2.42 2.21 -7.51
CA ILE A 102 3.52 1.89 -8.42
C ILE A 102 4.41 3.12 -8.64
N ALA A 103 3.80 4.27 -8.91
CA ALA A 103 4.51 5.53 -9.12
C ALA A 103 5.33 5.92 -7.90
N GLN A 104 4.77 5.75 -6.71
CA GLN A 104 5.46 6.03 -5.44
C GLN A 104 6.64 5.08 -5.23
N ALA A 105 6.45 3.79 -5.48
CA ALA A 105 7.53 2.81 -5.35
C ALA A 105 8.69 3.13 -6.30
N ILE A 106 8.40 3.52 -7.53
CA ILE A 106 9.42 3.91 -8.51
C ILE A 106 10.14 5.18 -8.06
N THR A 107 9.37 6.23 -7.74
CA THR A 107 9.90 7.58 -7.47
C THR A 107 10.69 7.62 -6.17
N GLU A 108 10.24 6.89 -5.16
CA GLU A 108 10.85 6.87 -3.84
C GLU A 108 11.83 5.70 -3.65
N ASP A 109 12.02 4.88 -4.67
CA ASP A 109 12.88 3.69 -4.63
C ASP A 109 12.53 2.77 -3.46
N MET A 110 11.27 2.34 -3.42
CA MET A 110 10.77 1.43 -2.39
C MET A 110 10.42 0.08 -2.99
N ALA A 111 10.57 -0.99 -2.20
CA ALA A 111 9.94 -2.26 -2.49
C ALA A 111 8.45 -2.17 -2.15
N ILE A 112 7.61 -2.82 -2.93
CA ILE A 112 6.17 -2.88 -2.65
C ILE A 112 5.80 -4.22 -2.04
N VAL A 113 5.05 -4.20 -0.95
CA VAL A 113 4.49 -5.41 -0.34
C VAL A 113 3.09 -5.59 -0.92
N SER A 114 2.95 -6.58 -1.80
CA SER A 114 1.71 -6.83 -2.53
C SER A 114 1.61 -8.27 -2.99
N ARG A 115 0.41 -8.83 -2.87
CA ARG A 115 0.06 -10.13 -3.45
C ARG A 115 -0.05 -10.07 -4.98
N ASP A 116 -0.35 -8.90 -5.53
CA ASP A 116 -0.58 -8.73 -6.97
C ASP A 116 0.74 -8.76 -7.76
N ALA A 117 0.94 -9.84 -8.52
CA ALA A 117 2.14 -10.03 -9.31
C ALA A 117 2.31 -8.98 -10.43
N ILE A 118 1.22 -8.34 -10.86
CA ILE A 118 1.26 -7.30 -11.91
C ILE A 118 2.13 -6.12 -11.47
N LEU A 119 2.16 -5.80 -10.18
CA LEU A 119 2.96 -4.69 -9.66
C LEU A 119 4.45 -4.88 -9.92
N GLY A 120 4.94 -6.13 -9.99
CA GLY A 120 6.33 -6.42 -10.33
C GLY A 120 6.69 -6.17 -11.78
N ALA A 121 5.71 -6.00 -12.67
CA ALA A 121 5.95 -5.78 -14.10
C ALA A 121 6.53 -4.39 -14.42
N TYR A 122 6.55 -3.48 -13.45
CA TYR A 122 7.02 -2.11 -13.63
C TYR A 122 8.47 -1.89 -13.15
N GLY A 123 9.23 -2.97 -12.97
CA GLY A 123 10.63 -2.89 -12.57
C GLY A 123 10.86 -2.58 -11.10
N ILE A 124 9.83 -2.64 -10.27
CA ILE A 124 9.93 -2.48 -8.83
C ILE A 124 10.07 -3.83 -8.14
N VAL A 125 10.74 -3.86 -6.99
CA VAL A 125 10.83 -5.07 -6.17
C VAL A 125 9.48 -5.32 -5.51
N ARG A 126 8.92 -6.51 -5.70
CA ARG A 126 7.69 -6.94 -5.06
C ARG A 126 8.00 -8.02 -4.03
N LEU A 127 7.55 -7.82 -2.81
CA LEU A 127 7.66 -8.79 -1.72
C LEU A 127 6.31 -9.44 -1.45
N TRP A 128 6.34 -10.78 -1.47
CA TRP A 128 5.17 -11.56 -1.09
C TRP A 128 5.50 -13.01 -0.74
#